data_6cf598aed1c8d635e0600f1d7b74170a
#
_entry.id   6cf598aed1c8d635e0600f1d7b74170a
#
_cell.length_a   1.000
_cell.length_b   1.000
_cell.length_c   1.000
_cell.angle_alpha   90.00
_cell.angle_beta   90.00
_cell.angle_gamma   90.00
#
_symmetry.space_group_name_H-M   'P 1'
#
loop_
_entity.id
_entity.type
_entity.pdbx_description
1 polymer ?
#
loop_
_entity_poly.entity_id
_entity_poly.type
_entity_poly.pdbx_seq_one_letter_code
_entity_poly.pdbx_strand_id
1 'polypeptide(L)'
;MRFIAAVLVLLFQIENLPPPYPRDGTTKLLENDRVIVWDVSWLQQAYPVHRHVYDYAGVYYTNGDRIIVSERGARSRTTSVAWDTFFFRRGVTHSEEGASDDPLRGVFLEFKEPAALGVVDTETTTPAFAGTAGRNVRESERVVIWEFVPAPDTASSPHRHTRDAVVVAFTKLKPRVSFVPHGTVHADEQTAGADRAYVFELK
;
A
#
# COMPACT_ATOMS: atom_id res chain seq x y z
N MET A 1 11.27 -37.48 -26.75
CA MET A 1 11.74 -36.09 -26.82
C MET A 1 10.62 -35.02 -26.83
N ARG A 2 9.35 -35.36 -26.54
CA ARG A 2 8.24 -34.35 -26.57
C ARG A 2 7.91 -33.74 -25.20
N PHE A 3 8.40 -34.29 -24.09
CA PHE A 3 8.08 -33.79 -22.73
C PHE A 3 8.95 -32.62 -22.26
N ILE A 4 10.17 -32.44 -22.82
CA ILE A 4 11.07 -31.35 -22.41
C ILE A 4 10.61 -29.98 -22.94
N ALA A 5 10.00 -29.95 -24.13
CA ALA A 5 9.53 -28.70 -24.74
C ALA A 5 8.33 -28.07 -23.99
N ALA A 6 7.43 -28.90 -23.41
CA ALA A 6 6.27 -28.41 -22.67
C ALA A 6 6.64 -27.80 -21.31
N VAL A 7 7.64 -28.35 -20.62
CA VAL A 7 8.14 -27.81 -19.35
C VAL A 7 8.87 -26.48 -19.55
N LEU A 8 9.64 -26.35 -20.63
CA LEU A 8 10.35 -25.10 -20.96
C LEU A 8 9.37 -23.96 -21.29
N VAL A 9 8.29 -24.24 -22.00
CA VAL A 9 7.26 -23.23 -22.35
C VAL A 9 6.54 -22.73 -21.10
N LEU A 10 6.25 -23.58 -20.11
CA LEU A 10 5.64 -23.17 -18.85
C LEU A 10 6.56 -22.27 -18.01
N LEU A 11 7.84 -22.56 -17.95
CA LEU A 11 8.81 -21.72 -17.22
C LEU A 11 8.96 -20.32 -17.87
N PHE A 12 8.95 -20.22 -19.18
CA PHE A 12 8.99 -18.95 -19.88
C PHE A 12 7.72 -18.10 -19.70
N GLN A 13 6.57 -18.73 -19.46
CA GLN A 13 5.32 -17.99 -19.22
C GLN A 13 5.26 -17.34 -17.84
N ILE A 14 5.93 -17.91 -16.84
CA ILE A 14 5.95 -17.35 -15.46
C ILE A 14 6.80 -16.07 -15.40
N GLU A 15 7.84 -15.95 -16.21
CA GLU A 15 8.72 -14.77 -16.24
C GLU A 15 8.08 -13.53 -16.87
N ASN A 16 7.00 -13.66 -17.63
CA ASN A 16 6.34 -12.59 -18.39
C ASN A 16 4.92 -12.26 -17.91
N LEU A 17 4.55 -12.61 -16.67
CA LEU A 17 3.24 -12.22 -16.14
C LEU A 17 3.16 -10.71 -15.95
N PRO A 18 2.01 -10.10 -16.28
CA PRO A 18 1.82 -8.67 -16.06
C PRO A 18 1.91 -8.31 -14.57
N PRO A 19 2.27 -7.08 -14.23
CA PRO A 19 2.13 -6.56 -12.88
C PRO A 19 0.63 -6.46 -12.51
N PRO A 20 0.31 -6.33 -11.20
CA PRO A 20 -1.07 -6.22 -10.74
C PRO A 20 -1.76 -4.94 -11.21
N TYR A 21 -0.98 -3.90 -11.47
CA TYR A 21 -1.48 -2.56 -11.83
C TYR A 21 -0.70 -1.98 -13.02
N PRO A 22 -1.32 -1.12 -13.86
CA PRO A 22 -2.72 -0.69 -13.80
C PRO A 22 -3.71 -1.77 -14.28
N ARG A 23 -4.94 -1.74 -13.76
CA ARG A 23 -6.08 -2.55 -14.22
C ARG A 23 -7.39 -1.78 -14.00
N ASP A 24 -8.51 -2.30 -14.47
CA ASP A 24 -9.83 -1.73 -14.17
C ASP A 24 -10.04 -1.62 -12.65
N GLY A 25 -10.64 -0.51 -12.24
CA GLY A 25 -10.83 -0.20 -10.83
C GLY A 25 -9.59 0.33 -10.12
N THR A 26 -8.54 0.75 -10.85
CA THR A 26 -7.35 1.35 -10.24
C THR A 26 -7.06 2.76 -10.75
N THR A 27 -6.58 3.61 -9.85
CA THR A 27 -6.09 4.95 -10.16
C THR A 27 -4.73 5.16 -9.50
N LYS A 28 -3.73 5.60 -10.27
CA LYS A 28 -2.43 5.98 -9.71
C LYS A 28 -2.57 7.32 -9.00
N LEU A 29 -2.29 7.35 -7.69
CA LEU A 29 -2.37 8.55 -6.86
C LEU A 29 -1.04 9.28 -6.77
N LEU A 30 0.07 8.54 -6.76
CA LEU A 30 1.42 9.08 -6.66
C LEU A 30 2.43 8.10 -7.28
N GLU A 31 3.48 8.64 -7.88
CA GLU A 31 4.66 7.87 -8.24
C GLU A 31 5.91 8.75 -8.13
N ASN A 32 6.97 8.19 -7.52
CA ASN A 32 8.31 8.76 -7.48
C ASN A 32 9.36 7.63 -7.51
N ASP A 33 10.62 7.94 -7.20
CA ASP A 33 11.72 6.97 -7.21
C ASP A 33 11.60 5.92 -6.10
N ARG A 34 10.80 6.15 -5.05
CA ARG A 34 10.67 5.28 -3.89
C ARG A 34 9.42 4.39 -3.93
N VAL A 35 8.31 4.94 -4.41
CA VAL A 35 7.00 4.27 -4.33
C VAL A 35 6.12 4.54 -5.54
N ILE A 36 5.19 3.62 -5.77
CA ILE A 36 3.99 3.84 -6.57
C ILE A 36 2.79 3.65 -5.63
N VAL A 37 1.84 4.59 -5.64
CA VAL A 37 0.64 4.53 -4.80
C VAL A 37 -0.60 4.44 -5.68
N TRP A 38 -1.44 3.47 -5.39
CA TRP A 38 -2.65 3.16 -6.12
C TRP A 38 -3.90 3.25 -5.22
N ASP A 39 -4.97 3.85 -5.73
CA ASP A 39 -6.34 3.59 -5.24
C ASP A 39 -6.87 2.38 -6.00
N VAL A 40 -7.22 1.33 -5.28
CA VAL A 40 -7.59 0.03 -5.84
C VAL A 40 -9.02 -0.31 -5.44
N SER A 41 -9.85 -0.63 -6.43
CA SER A 41 -11.20 -1.17 -6.25
C SER A 41 -11.27 -2.57 -6.86
N TRP A 42 -11.87 -3.51 -6.15
CA TRP A 42 -12.20 -4.84 -6.67
C TRP A 42 -13.64 -4.85 -7.17
N LEU A 43 -13.79 -4.54 -8.47
CA LEU A 43 -15.10 -4.63 -9.15
C LEU A 43 -15.53 -6.10 -9.23
N GLN A 44 -16.84 -6.36 -9.39
CA GLN A 44 -17.39 -7.72 -9.57
C GLN A 44 -16.98 -8.32 -10.92
N GLN A 45 -15.68 -8.58 -11.08
CA GLN A 45 -15.11 -9.20 -12.25
C GLN A 45 -13.83 -9.95 -11.88
N ALA A 46 -13.47 -10.93 -12.71
CA ALA A 46 -12.18 -11.61 -12.60
C ALA A 46 -11.07 -10.73 -13.22
N TYR A 47 -9.93 -10.67 -12.56
CA TYR A 47 -8.72 -10.03 -13.05
C TYR A 47 -7.71 -11.08 -13.52
N PRO A 48 -6.89 -10.76 -14.53
CA PRO A 48 -5.91 -11.70 -15.07
C PRO A 48 -4.92 -12.18 -14.00
N VAL A 49 -4.31 -13.33 -14.24
CA VAL A 49 -3.15 -13.78 -13.46
C VAL A 49 -2.04 -12.74 -13.61
N HIS A 50 -1.49 -12.31 -12.48
CA HIS A 50 -0.45 -11.30 -12.40
C HIS A 50 0.59 -11.66 -11.35
N ARG A 51 1.72 -10.98 -11.37
CA ARG A 51 2.79 -11.15 -10.38
C ARG A 51 3.16 -9.81 -9.74
N HIS A 52 3.18 -9.78 -8.42
CA HIS A 52 3.68 -8.63 -7.68
C HIS A 52 5.20 -8.54 -7.80
N VAL A 53 5.69 -7.53 -8.52
CA VAL A 53 7.12 -7.32 -8.76
C VAL A 53 7.80 -6.52 -7.65
N TYR A 54 7.02 -5.84 -6.82
CA TYR A 54 7.46 -5.08 -5.65
C TYR A 54 6.91 -5.68 -4.36
N ASP A 55 7.61 -5.44 -3.23
CA ASP A 55 7.01 -5.54 -1.92
C ASP A 55 5.92 -4.47 -1.83
N TYR A 56 4.82 -4.77 -1.14
CA TYR A 56 3.72 -3.83 -1.08
C TYR A 56 3.00 -3.85 0.27
N ALA A 57 2.49 -2.69 0.65
CA ALA A 57 1.68 -2.51 1.83
C ALA A 57 0.45 -1.67 1.51
N GLY A 58 -0.48 -1.57 2.44
CA GLY A 58 -1.63 -0.72 2.22
C GLY A 58 -2.60 -0.72 3.38
N VAL A 59 -3.72 -0.05 3.13
CA VAL A 59 -4.86 0.02 4.03
C VAL A 59 -6.14 -0.15 3.22
N TYR A 60 -7.02 -1.03 3.66
CA TYR A 60 -8.39 -1.09 3.15
C TYR A 60 -9.21 0.02 3.78
N TYR A 61 -10.09 0.67 3.02
CA TYR A 61 -10.96 1.71 3.56
C TYR A 61 -12.46 1.46 3.35
N THR A 62 -12.80 0.30 2.77
CA THR A 62 -14.15 -0.28 2.79
C THR A 62 -14.08 -1.73 3.25
N ASN A 63 -15.20 -2.28 3.70
CA ASN A 63 -15.34 -3.72 3.88
C ASN A 63 -15.59 -4.38 2.53
N GLY A 64 -15.21 -5.64 2.39
CA GLY A 64 -15.58 -6.42 1.22
C GLY A 64 -14.84 -7.74 1.12
N ASP A 65 -15.31 -8.54 0.17
CA ASP A 65 -14.77 -9.85 -0.13
C ASP A 65 -14.12 -9.87 -1.50
N ARG A 66 -13.11 -10.71 -1.63
CA ARG A 66 -12.52 -11.09 -2.92
C ARG A 66 -12.21 -12.58 -2.94
N ILE A 67 -12.18 -13.14 -4.13
CA ILE A 67 -11.71 -14.50 -4.36
C ILE A 67 -10.28 -14.40 -4.88
N ILE A 68 -9.37 -15.11 -4.25
CA ILE A 68 -7.98 -15.23 -4.68
C ILE A 68 -7.80 -16.62 -5.27
N VAL A 69 -7.23 -16.70 -6.45
CA VAL A 69 -6.89 -17.95 -7.12
C VAL A 69 -5.37 -18.06 -7.20
N SER A 70 -4.81 -19.02 -6.47
CA SER A 70 -3.36 -19.25 -6.47
C SER A 70 -2.87 -19.78 -7.82
N GLU A 71 -1.55 -19.75 -8.06
CA GLU A 71 -0.91 -20.38 -9.24
C GLU A 71 -1.32 -21.85 -9.46
N ARG A 72 -1.66 -22.57 -8.38
CA ARG A 72 -2.09 -23.95 -8.43
C ARG A 72 -3.59 -24.14 -8.65
N GLY A 73 -4.31 -23.04 -8.89
CA GLY A 73 -5.76 -23.06 -9.10
C GLY A 73 -6.61 -23.17 -7.82
N ALA A 74 -6.00 -23.16 -6.63
CA ALA A 74 -6.76 -23.16 -5.39
C ALA A 74 -7.48 -21.80 -5.23
N ARG A 75 -8.79 -21.85 -5.00
CA ARG A 75 -9.65 -20.67 -4.80
C ARG A 75 -9.94 -20.48 -3.32
N SER A 76 -9.76 -19.27 -2.82
CA SER A 76 -10.10 -18.89 -1.45
C SER A 76 -10.86 -17.57 -1.42
N ARG A 77 -11.93 -17.52 -0.64
CA ARG A 77 -12.63 -16.26 -0.34
C ARG A 77 -11.92 -15.59 0.83
N THR A 78 -11.61 -14.33 0.68
CA THR A 78 -10.93 -13.52 1.69
C THR A 78 -11.77 -12.29 1.97
N THR A 79 -12.15 -12.10 3.24
CA THR A 79 -12.82 -10.89 3.71
C THR A 79 -11.77 -9.90 4.19
N SER A 80 -11.89 -8.65 3.77
CA SER A 80 -11.09 -7.53 4.27
C SER A 80 -12.00 -6.55 4.99
N VAL A 81 -11.51 -6.00 6.10
CA VAL A 81 -12.25 -5.06 6.94
C VAL A 81 -11.68 -3.66 6.74
N ALA A 82 -12.55 -2.66 6.72
CA ALA A 82 -12.13 -1.28 6.62
C ALA A 82 -11.15 -0.91 7.73
N TRP A 83 -10.09 -0.20 7.35
CA TRP A 83 -8.98 0.25 8.18
C TRP A 83 -7.98 -0.83 8.59
N ASP A 84 -8.13 -2.08 8.12
CA ASP A 84 -7.07 -3.07 8.23
C ASP A 84 -5.90 -2.71 7.33
N THR A 85 -4.69 -2.83 7.88
CA THR A 85 -3.44 -2.65 7.15
C THR A 85 -2.79 -3.99 6.85
N PHE A 86 -2.00 -4.04 5.79
CA PHE A 86 -1.27 -5.25 5.38
C PHE A 86 0.12 -4.91 4.87
N PHE A 87 0.96 -5.94 4.81
CA PHE A 87 2.25 -5.94 4.13
C PHE A 87 2.46 -7.31 3.50
N PHE A 88 2.89 -7.35 2.25
CA PHE A 88 3.28 -8.58 1.55
C PHE A 88 4.57 -8.38 0.78
N ARG A 89 5.35 -9.45 0.68
CA ARG A 89 6.56 -9.48 -0.12
C ARG A 89 6.24 -9.65 -1.59
N ARG A 90 7.16 -9.16 -2.44
CA ARG A 90 7.15 -9.41 -3.88
C ARG A 90 7.19 -10.90 -4.22
N GLY A 91 6.86 -11.23 -5.46
CA GLY A 91 6.93 -12.59 -5.99
C GLY A 91 5.61 -13.37 -5.89
N VAL A 92 4.62 -12.82 -5.20
CA VAL A 92 3.28 -13.44 -5.15
C VAL A 92 2.65 -13.40 -6.53
N THR A 93 2.19 -14.58 -6.98
CA THR A 93 1.48 -14.77 -8.25
C THR A 93 0.09 -15.31 -7.98
N HIS A 94 -0.93 -14.63 -8.48
CA HIS A 94 -2.32 -15.05 -8.35
C HIS A 94 -3.22 -14.33 -9.37
N SER A 95 -4.48 -14.71 -9.42
CA SER A 95 -5.56 -13.88 -9.95
C SER A 95 -6.54 -13.53 -8.84
N GLU A 96 -7.32 -12.49 -9.06
CA GLU A 96 -8.31 -12.01 -8.11
C GLU A 96 -9.65 -11.79 -8.78
N GLU A 97 -10.72 -11.79 -7.98
CA GLU A 97 -12.08 -11.49 -8.41
C GLU A 97 -12.78 -10.74 -7.27
N GLY A 98 -13.40 -9.61 -7.54
CA GLY A 98 -14.24 -8.90 -6.59
C GLY A 98 -15.52 -9.71 -6.32
N ALA A 99 -15.88 -9.87 -5.04
CA ALA A 99 -16.95 -10.77 -4.61
C ALA A 99 -17.99 -10.11 -3.68
N SER A 100 -17.98 -8.78 -3.58
CA SER A 100 -18.95 -7.97 -2.85
C SER A 100 -19.74 -7.08 -3.79
N ASP A 101 -21.01 -6.80 -3.45
CA ASP A 101 -21.87 -5.88 -4.19
C ASP A 101 -21.28 -4.46 -4.17
N ASP A 102 -20.90 -3.97 -2.99
CA ASP A 102 -20.07 -2.78 -2.86
C ASP A 102 -18.60 -3.18 -2.99
N PRO A 103 -17.84 -2.58 -3.92
CA PRO A 103 -16.45 -2.95 -4.12
C PRO A 103 -15.59 -2.78 -2.87
N LEU A 104 -14.80 -3.81 -2.53
CA LEU A 104 -13.68 -3.63 -1.62
C LEU A 104 -12.75 -2.58 -2.20
N ARG A 105 -12.30 -1.62 -1.37
CA ARG A 105 -11.37 -0.57 -1.78
C ARG A 105 -10.20 -0.46 -0.81
N GLY A 106 -9.03 -0.11 -1.35
CA GLY A 106 -7.83 0.09 -0.55
C GLY A 106 -6.83 1.02 -1.24
N VAL A 107 -5.97 1.63 -0.44
CA VAL A 107 -4.78 2.32 -0.94
C VAL A 107 -3.59 1.40 -0.80
N PHE A 108 -2.88 1.15 -1.90
CA PHE A 108 -1.76 0.23 -2.01
C PHE A 108 -0.49 0.98 -2.39
N LEU A 109 0.59 0.72 -1.68
CA LEU A 109 1.91 1.26 -1.92
C LEU A 109 2.83 0.14 -2.40
N GLU A 110 3.35 0.23 -3.60
CA GLU A 110 4.40 -0.64 -4.13
C GLU A 110 5.76 0.02 -3.84
N PHE A 111 6.66 -0.68 -3.15
CA PHE A 111 7.98 -0.17 -2.77
C PHE A 111 8.99 -0.49 -3.86
N LYS A 112 9.41 0.51 -4.61
CA LYS A 112 10.54 0.39 -5.53
C LYS A 112 11.81 0.02 -4.75
N GLU A 113 12.81 -0.58 -5.42
CA GLU A 113 14.06 -0.93 -4.76
C GLU A 113 14.65 0.32 -4.06
N PRO A 114 15.21 0.18 -2.88
CA PRO A 114 15.72 1.32 -2.16
C PRO A 114 16.79 2.01 -2.97
N ALA A 115 16.61 3.28 -3.23
CA ALA A 115 17.76 4.14 -3.35
C ALA A 115 18.60 3.91 -2.09
N ALA A 116 19.92 3.81 -2.24
CA ALA A 116 20.86 3.52 -1.15
C ALA A 116 20.36 4.15 0.15
N LEU A 117 20.28 3.34 1.20
CA LEU A 117 19.73 3.68 2.52
C LEU A 117 20.10 5.13 2.86
N GLY A 118 19.11 6.01 2.83
CA GLY A 118 19.29 7.38 3.26
C GLY A 118 19.87 7.34 4.68
N VAL A 119 20.86 8.18 4.93
CA VAL A 119 21.48 8.34 6.24
C VAL A 119 20.33 8.47 7.24
N VAL A 120 20.22 7.51 8.17
CA VAL A 120 19.35 7.67 9.33
C VAL A 120 19.91 8.84 10.11
N ASP A 121 19.22 9.98 10.05
CA ASP A 121 19.58 11.13 10.86
C ASP A 121 19.44 10.71 12.32
N THR A 122 20.58 10.65 13.03
CA THR A 122 20.63 10.24 14.43
C THR A 122 20.25 11.38 15.39
N GLU A 123 19.93 12.55 14.88
CA GLU A 123 19.41 13.62 15.71
C GLU A 123 18.02 13.26 16.24
N THR A 124 17.83 13.51 17.52
CA THR A 124 16.67 13.20 18.36
C THR A 124 15.35 13.30 17.58
N THR A 125 14.88 12.14 17.19
CA THR A 125 13.73 11.98 16.34
C THR A 125 12.47 12.17 17.14
N THR A 126 11.77 13.25 16.84
CA THR A 126 10.38 13.35 17.24
C THR A 126 9.62 12.30 16.41
N PRO A 127 8.92 11.33 17.03
CA PRO A 127 8.06 10.42 16.26
C PRO A 127 7.16 11.18 15.32
N ALA A 128 6.80 10.59 14.18
CA ALA A 128 5.98 11.22 13.15
C ALA A 128 4.73 11.96 13.68
N PHE A 129 4.36 11.70 14.90
CA PHE A 129 3.22 12.31 15.60
C PHE A 129 3.53 12.58 17.07
N ALA A 130 4.69 13.15 17.39
CA ALA A 130 5.01 13.52 18.77
C ALA A 130 3.96 14.47 19.33
N GLY A 131 3.37 14.08 20.46
CA GLY A 131 2.34 14.84 21.15
C GLY A 131 0.92 14.66 20.61
N THR A 132 0.71 13.81 19.60
CA THR A 132 -0.60 13.46 19.06
C THR A 132 -0.88 11.96 19.17
N ALA A 133 -2.15 11.55 19.04
CA ALA A 133 -2.61 10.18 19.24
C ALA A 133 -2.27 9.23 18.07
N GLY A 134 -1.08 9.33 17.46
CA GLY A 134 -0.63 8.40 16.44
C GLY A 134 -0.39 7.02 17.05
N ARG A 135 -0.93 5.98 16.43
CA ARG A 135 -0.80 4.59 16.85
C ARG A 135 0.00 3.80 15.82
N ASN A 136 1.10 3.15 16.23
CA ASN A 136 1.75 2.15 15.38
C ASN A 136 0.79 0.97 15.19
N VAL A 137 0.38 0.72 13.95
CA VAL A 137 -0.55 -0.36 13.62
C VAL A 137 0.12 -1.52 12.90
N ARG A 138 1.30 -1.29 12.32
CA ARG A 138 2.08 -2.33 11.65
C ARG A 138 3.53 -1.93 11.50
N GLU A 139 4.40 -2.92 11.65
CA GLU A 139 5.82 -2.79 11.34
C GLU A 139 6.29 -4.01 10.52
N SER A 140 7.11 -3.75 9.50
CA SER A 140 7.75 -4.76 8.65
C SER A 140 9.20 -4.37 8.36
N GLU A 141 9.89 -5.16 7.55
CA GLU A 141 11.24 -4.85 7.07
C GLU A 141 11.29 -3.65 6.11
N ARG A 142 10.16 -3.24 5.49
CA ARG A 142 10.10 -2.18 4.48
C ARG A 142 9.38 -0.92 4.94
N VAL A 143 8.50 -1.04 5.95
CA VAL A 143 7.63 0.07 6.33
C VAL A 143 7.20 -0.03 7.79
N VAL A 144 7.04 1.13 8.43
CA VAL A 144 6.27 1.30 9.67
C VAL A 144 5.00 2.06 9.31
N ILE A 145 3.84 1.54 9.72
CA ILE A 145 2.53 2.16 9.45
C ILE A 145 1.96 2.72 10.75
N TRP A 146 1.71 4.00 10.73
CA TRP A 146 1.05 4.73 11.81
C TRP A 146 -0.37 5.11 11.41
N GLU A 147 -1.31 4.90 12.31
CA GLU A 147 -2.67 5.40 12.18
C GLU A 147 -2.83 6.70 12.98
N PHE A 148 -3.50 7.66 12.40
CA PHE A 148 -3.81 8.94 13.03
C PHE A 148 -5.28 9.30 12.80
N VAL A 149 -5.97 9.64 13.87
CA VAL A 149 -7.34 10.19 13.82
C VAL A 149 -7.23 11.65 14.21
N PRO A 150 -7.30 12.58 13.26
CA PRO A 150 -7.18 14.00 13.53
C PRO A 150 -8.27 14.46 14.51
N ALA A 151 -7.88 15.21 15.55
CA ALA A 151 -8.86 15.89 16.39
C ALA A 151 -9.26 17.22 15.72
N PRO A 152 -10.54 17.64 15.82
CA PRO A 152 -11.07 18.76 15.03
C PRO A 152 -10.34 20.08 15.17
N ASP A 153 -9.68 20.33 16.29
CA ASP A 153 -9.10 21.65 16.63
C ASP A 153 -7.60 21.59 17.01
N THR A 154 -6.92 20.48 16.74
CA THR A 154 -5.48 20.39 17.00
C THR A 154 -4.68 20.86 15.80
N ALA A 155 -4.20 22.10 15.85
CA ALA A 155 -3.10 22.51 15.00
C ALA A 155 -1.91 21.61 15.31
N SER A 156 -1.42 20.85 14.31
CA SER A 156 -0.22 20.04 14.52
C SER A 156 1.00 20.94 14.65
N SER A 157 1.85 20.61 15.61
CA SER A 157 3.14 21.27 15.74
C SER A 157 4.05 20.85 14.58
N PRO A 158 4.91 21.76 14.08
CA PRO A 158 5.93 21.38 13.12
C PRO A 158 6.76 20.21 13.64
N HIS A 159 6.95 19.19 12.80
CA HIS A 159 7.73 18.01 13.11
C HIS A 159 8.56 17.56 11.91
N ARG A 160 9.46 16.62 12.12
CA ARG A 160 10.36 16.09 11.10
C ARG A 160 10.27 14.57 11.06
N HIS A 161 10.11 14.00 9.88
CA HIS A 161 10.26 12.56 9.69
C HIS A 161 11.74 12.18 9.56
N THR A 162 12.14 11.10 10.23
CA THR A 162 13.48 10.52 10.11
C THR A 162 13.64 9.60 8.91
N ARG A 163 12.54 9.31 8.25
CA ARG A 163 12.45 8.48 7.05
C ARG A 163 11.56 9.18 6.04
N ASP A 164 11.72 8.81 4.76
CA ASP A 164 10.73 9.17 3.77
C ASP A 164 9.37 8.62 4.20
N ALA A 165 8.33 9.41 4.03
CA ALA A 165 6.99 9.02 4.43
C ALA A 165 5.97 9.24 3.31
N VAL A 166 5.00 8.34 3.23
CA VAL A 166 3.79 8.54 2.43
C VAL A 166 2.63 8.78 3.39
N VAL A 167 1.99 9.93 3.28
CA VAL A 167 0.80 10.27 4.05
C VAL A 167 -0.44 10.00 3.20
N VAL A 168 -1.33 9.16 3.72
CA VAL A 168 -2.62 8.83 3.11
C VAL A 168 -3.72 9.35 4.01
N ALA A 169 -4.39 10.43 3.61
CA ALA A 169 -5.46 11.07 4.37
C ALA A 169 -6.82 10.79 3.71
N PHE A 170 -7.82 10.43 4.50
CA PHE A 170 -9.16 10.11 4.04
C PHE A 170 -10.16 11.18 4.49
N THR A 171 -10.94 11.68 3.54
CA THR A 171 -12.09 12.54 3.81
C THR A 171 -13.31 11.91 3.11
N LYS A 172 -14.30 11.46 3.88
CA LYS A 172 -15.50 10.76 3.36
C LYS A 172 -15.11 9.62 2.38
N LEU A 173 -14.19 8.76 2.80
CA LEU A 173 -13.66 7.62 2.02
C LEU A 173 -12.99 8.02 0.68
N LYS A 174 -12.51 9.24 0.57
CA LYS A 174 -11.71 9.70 -0.57
C LYS A 174 -10.26 9.86 -0.12
N PRO A 175 -9.32 9.06 -0.65
CA PRO A 175 -7.91 9.18 -0.31
C PRO A 175 -7.28 10.40 -0.98
N ARG A 176 -6.43 11.09 -0.21
CA ARG A 176 -5.43 12.05 -0.69
C ARG A 176 -4.07 11.53 -0.28
N VAL A 177 -3.10 11.64 -1.16
CA VAL A 177 -1.76 11.10 -0.92
C VAL A 177 -0.73 12.20 -1.11
N SER A 178 0.23 12.25 -0.20
CA SER A 178 1.42 13.10 -0.31
C SER A 178 2.67 12.33 0.09
N PHE A 179 3.80 12.73 -0.47
CA PHE A 179 5.12 12.22 -0.10
C PHE A 179 5.87 13.28 0.69
N VAL A 180 6.45 12.88 1.81
CA VAL A 180 7.26 13.74 2.67
C VAL A 180 8.67 13.16 2.73
N PRO A 181 9.66 13.81 2.11
CA PRO A 181 11.05 13.39 2.21
C PRO A 181 11.54 13.42 3.66
N HIS A 182 12.43 12.51 4.03
CA HIS A 182 13.12 12.54 5.32
C HIS A 182 13.78 13.91 5.58
N GLY A 183 13.88 14.31 6.82
CA GLY A 183 14.46 15.58 7.22
C GLY A 183 13.61 16.82 6.92
N THR A 184 12.50 16.68 6.18
CA THR A 184 11.59 17.79 5.93
C THR A 184 10.85 18.17 7.21
N VAL A 185 10.92 19.44 7.59
CA VAL A 185 10.09 20.01 8.67
C VAL A 185 8.77 20.48 8.07
N HIS A 186 7.68 19.96 8.57
CA HIS A 186 6.34 20.34 8.12
C HIS A 186 5.32 20.25 9.26
N ALA A 187 4.17 20.86 9.08
CA ALA A 187 2.99 20.64 9.89
C ALA A 187 2.04 19.67 9.16
N ASP A 188 0.97 19.20 9.81
CA ASP A 188 0.09 18.17 9.24
C ASP A 188 -0.94 18.75 8.24
N GLU A 189 -0.54 19.67 7.37
CA GLU A 189 -1.44 20.21 6.33
C GLU A 189 -1.99 19.09 5.43
N GLN A 190 -1.21 18.01 5.26
CA GLN A 190 -1.61 16.84 4.47
C GLN A 190 -2.83 16.14 5.08
N THR A 191 -3.02 16.25 6.40
CA THR A 191 -4.13 15.62 7.11
C THR A 191 -5.26 16.58 7.45
N ALA A 192 -5.13 17.88 7.12
CA ALA A 192 -6.14 18.88 7.40
C ALA A 192 -7.51 18.50 6.83
N GLY A 193 -8.53 18.46 7.69
CA GLY A 193 -9.89 18.08 7.35
C GLY A 193 -10.08 16.60 7.00
N ALA A 194 -9.12 15.75 7.33
CA ALA A 194 -9.26 14.32 7.18
C ALA A 194 -10.03 13.71 8.37
N ASP A 195 -10.85 12.69 8.08
CA ASP A 195 -11.51 11.89 9.09
C ASP A 195 -10.55 10.88 9.72
N ARG A 196 -9.53 10.45 8.95
CA ARG A 196 -8.50 9.48 9.32
C ARG A 196 -7.29 9.62 8.41
N ALA A 197 -6.11 9.34 8.92
CA ALA A 197 -4.89 9.31 8.13
C ALA A 197 -3.99 8.13 8.51
N TYR A 198 -3.17 7.71 7.56
CA TYR A 198 -2.10 6.73 7.75
C TYR A 198 -0.80 7.33 7.25
N VAL A 199 0.28 7.10 8.00
CA VAL A 199 1.63 7.45 7.58
C VAL A 199 2.42 6.16 7.41
N PHE A 200 2.96 5.98 6.23
CA PHE A 200 3.82 4.87 5.85
C PHE A 200 5.26 5.38 5.84
N GLU A 201 6.02 5.14 6.91
CA GLU A 201 7.44 5.48 6.99
C GLU A 201 8.27 4.38 6.30
N LEU A 202 9.00 4.74 5.24
CA LEU A 202 9.77 3.82 4.41
C LEU A 202 11.12 3.48 5.07
N LYS A 203 11.43 2.19 5.17
CA LYS A 203 12.71 1.69 5.69
C LYS A 203 13.72 1.48 4.58
#